data_b53d6f86e95f933790b645dc01056aa3
#
_entry.id   b53d6f86e95f933790b645dc01056aa3
#
_cell.length_a   1.000
_cell.length_b   1.000
_cell.length_c   1.000
_cell.angle_alpha   90.00
_cell.angle_beta   90.00
_cell.angle_gamma   90.00
#
_symmetry.space_group_name_H-M   'P 1'
#
loop_
_entity.id
_entity.type
_entity.pdbx_description
1 polymer ?
#
loop_
_entity_poly.entity_id
_entity_poly.type
_entity_poly.pdbx_seq_one_letter_code
_entity_poly.pdbx_strand_id
1 'polypeptide(L)'
;MLELMRKHAGNWIIKILLGAIALAFALSWGVSSYYSRQQAAVKVNKEQISMAQLQEELSNLTEESRRQFGPQYDRIAPLLNLKERALNRLVDRTLLFQAARDMGVLVGDEEIRRRLMAIPAFLSGGKFDFKRYQRVLAQSRLTPEAFETSLRGQITLEKITSLVAGAAAVSPLELEQALTDSLTKVQGSYLLLTNDSQLGKVKASDEELKAHYQGHQRDYLVPEKLRFKYLIFPLASYRDLVQVSDDDVADAYERDHSQYVHPEAVRVSHILVRLADSAGPADEAAAKKKAEEILERAKQPKQVFLDLAKQAGPGVESGDLGFIQRGQTVPPFEEAAFALEKGQSGLVRSPFGWHVIKVEEHRQASTTPLEKVRGELRARLVEQAARERAELAAESAFEEANRGAKLEALADKHKLTLAHSPAVSSDQPIPGLQGVKGLFEAFEGLGAGQAAPVFSFERGSVLAVLEERIPEQVRPLEEVKEDVRLAVLAVKAQELARQEAAKLIAALAAEKDPAAVLAKKPGAKRSAWLGEEDAIEGLASSAALVKALFQRPEGRPLVDQPIPTEQGFLVAALGGKQLPSPQLKEEKRQEMSQQLLTLRQRQLQESFIADLRVKADIKVLSKL
;
A
#
# COMPACT_ATOMS: atom_id res chain seq x y z
N MET A 1 9.01 -57.77 -1.67
CA MET A 1 8.58 -57.29 -0.35
C MET A 1 7.07 -57.02 -0.27
N LEU A 2 6.46 -56.40 -1.25
CA LEU A 2 5.01 -56.12 -1.27
C LEU A 2 4.08 -57.37 -1.31
N GLU A 3 4.54 -58.48 -1.97
CA GLU A 3 3.76 -59.73 -1.99
C GLU A 3 3.77 -60.49 -0.66
N LEU A 4 4.83 -60.41 0.12
CA LEU A 4 4.92 -60.94 1.48
C LEU A 4 4.00 -60.19 2.46
N MET A 5 3.86 -58.85 2.29
CA MET A 5 2.93 -58.05 3.10
C MET A 5 1.47 -58.34 2.78
N ARG A 6 1.12 -58.64 1.52
CA ARG A 6 -0.26 -59.00 1.12
C ARG A 6 -0.72 -60.35 1.66
N LYS A 7 0.20 -61.30 1.81
CA LYS A 7 -0.13 -62.67 2.29
C LYS A 7 -0.36 -62.73 3.82
N HIS A 8 0.07 -61.72 4.56
CA HIS A 8 -0.05 -61.65 6.04
C HIS A 8 -0.98 -60.51 6.50
N ALA A 9 -1.66 -59.81 5.61
CA ALA A 9 -2.57 -58.70 5.94
C ALA A 9 -3.79 -59.10 6.81
N GLY A 10 -4.00 -60.42 6.97
CA GLY A 10 -5.03 -61.00 7.87
C GLY A 10 -4.59 -61.11 9.33
N ASN A 11 -3.33 -61.00 9.61
CA ASN A 11 -2.77 -61.27 10.94
C ASN A 11 -3.11 -60.11 11.91
N TRP A 12 -3.78 -60.42 13.02
CA TRP A 12 -4.23 -59.47 14.01
C TRP A 12 -3.09 -58.56 14.54
N ILE A 13 -1.85 -59.08 14.58
CA ILE A 13 -0.65 -58.37 14.98
C ILE A 13 -0.34 -57.20 14.03
N ILE A 14 -0.48 -57.37 12.71
CA ILE A 14 -0.27 -56.30 11.73
C ILE A 14 -1.35 -55.23 11.86
N LYS A 15 -2.60 -55.64 12.15
CA LYS A 15 -3.70 -54.69 12.39
C LYS A 15 -3.47 -53.87 13.67
N ILE A 16 -2.94 -54.48 14.72
CA ILE A 16 -2.54 -53.77 15.96
C ILE A 16 -1.35 -52.84 15.68
N LEU A 17 -0.35 -53.28 14.93
CA LEU A 17 0.82 -52.45 14.60
C LEU A 17 0.43 -51.25 13.72
N LEU A 18 -0.40 -51.45 12.71
CA LEU A 18 -0.95 -50.37 11.88
C LEU A 18 -1.87 -49.45 12.70
N GLY A 19 -2.68 -50.00 13.60
CA GLY A 19 -3.49 -49.22 14.54
C GLY A 19 -2.62 -48.38 15.50
N ALA A 20 -1.54 -48.93 16.03
CA ALA A 20 -0.59 -48.22 16.89
C ALA A 20 0.17 -47.12 16.14
N ILE A 21 0.56 -47.38 14.88
CA ILE A 21 1.19 -46.39 14.02
C ILE A 21 0.19 -45.25 13.68
N ALA A 22 -1.04 -45.58 13.31
CA ALA A 22 -2.10 -44.61 13.04
C ALA A 22 -2.43 -43.78 14.29
N LEU A 23 -2.48 -44.42 15.48
CA LEU A 23 -2.69 -43.75 16.76
C LEU A 23 -1.50 -42.84 17.11
N ALA A 24 -0.26 -43.28 16.88
CA ALA A 24 0.94 -42.48 17.11
C ALA A 24 0.98 -41.26 16.16
N PHE A 25 0.58 -41.41 14.89
CA PHE A 25 0.46 -40.30 13.94
C PHE A 25 -0.68 -39.36 14.34
N ALA A 26 -1.84 -39.88 14.74
CA ALA A 26 -2.97 -39.05 15.19
C ALA A 26 -2.64 -38.29 16.48
N LEU A 27 -1.96 -38.94 17.45
CA LEU A 27 -1.49 -38.28 18.67
C LEU A 27 -0.37 -37.28 18.38
N SER A 28 0.61 -37.60 17.54
CA SER A 28 1.70 -36.70 17.17
C SER A 28 1.18 -35.46 16.41
N TRP A 29 0.24 -35.63 15.48
CA TRP A 29 -0.32 -34.51 14.73
C TRP A 29 -1.32 -33.69 15.55
N GLY A 30 -2.14 -34.35 16.34
CA GLY A 30 -3.10 -33.71 17.27
C GLY A 30 -2.38 -32.91 18.37
N VAL A 31 -1.35 -33.51 18.98
CA VAL A 31 -0.56 -32.89 20.05
C VAL A 31 0.30 -31.74 19.48
N SER A 32 0.95 -31.93 18.32
CA SER A 32 1.77 -30.87 17.70
C SER A 32 0.92 -29.66 17.29
N SER A 33 -0.26 -29.87 16.72
CA SER A 33 -1.16 -28.76 16.36
C SER A 33 -1.81 -28.08 17.58
N TYR A 34 -2.02 -28.84 18.68
CA TYR A 34 -2.55 -28.29 19.92
C TYR A 34 -1.48 -27.45 20.67
N TYR A 35 -0.25 -27.93 20.75
CA TYR A 35 0.86 -27.19 21.37
C TYR A 35 1.28 -25.95 20.57
N SER A 36 1.27 -26.00 19.25
CA SER A 36 1.60 -24.81 18.43
C SER A 36 0.53 -23.72 18.53
N ARG A 37 -0.74 -24.09 18.73
CA ARG A 37 -1.82 -23.13 19.00
C ARG A 37 -1.75 -22.46 20.36
N GLN A 38 -1.10 -23.08 21.35
CA GLN A 38 -0.94 -22.53 22.69
C GLN A 38 0.39 -21.82 22.93
N GLN A 39 1.32 -21.83 21.97
CA GLN A 39 2.56 -21.07 22.13
C GLN A 39 2.25 -19.58 22.24
N ALA A 40 2.68 -18.99 23.34
CA ALA A 40 2.54 -17.56 23.57
C ALA A 40 3.50 -16.79 22.66
N ALA A 41 2.96 -15.85 21.88
CA ALA A 41 3.74 -14.93 21.07
C ALA A 41 4.33 -13.80 21.93
N VAL A 42 3.51 -13.25 22.81
CA VAL A 42 3.86 -12.15 23.72
C VAL A 42 3.17 -12.33 25.06
N LYS A 43 3.85 -11.93 26.12
CA LYS A 43 3.27 -11.76 27.44
C LYS A 43 3.16 -10.27 27.76
N VAL A 44 1.96 -9.83 28.13
CA VAL A 44 1.66 -8.45 28.53
C VAL A 44 1.16 -8.48 29.99
N ASN A 45 2.00 -8.11 30.92
CA ASN A 45 1.77 -8.26 32.34
C ASN A 45 1.51 -9.73 32.72
N LYS A 46 0.28 -10.05 33.17
CA LYS A 46 -0.15 -11.41 33.50
C LYS A 46 -0.83 -12.16 32.36
N GLU A 47 -1.17 -11.49 31.27
CA GLU A 47 -1.90 -12.06 30.15
C GLU A 47 -0.97 -12.48 29.02
N GLN A 48 -1.33 -13.56 28.31
CA GLN A 48 -0.56 -14.09 27.19
C GLN A 48 -1.36 -13.94 25.90
N ILE A 49 -0.70 -13.44 24.88
CA ILE A 49 -1.20 -13.36 23.50
C ILE A 49 -0.64 -14.58 22.77
N SER A 50 -1.51 -15.43 22.22
CA SER A 50 -1.09 -16.63 21.51
C SER A 50 -0.59 -16.35 20.09
N MET A 51 0.19 -17.28 19.55
CA MET A 51 0.60 -17.25 18.14
C MET A 51 -0.60 -17.29 17.17
N ALA A 52 -1.68 -17.98 17.57
CA ALA A 52 -2.92 -18.01 16.76
C ALA A 52 -3.56 -16.63 16.64
N GLN A 53 -3.65 -15.89 17.75
CA GLN A 53 -4.16 -14.51 17.73
C GLN A 53 -3.26 -13.57 16.91
N LEU A 54 -1.95 -13.73 16.98
CA LEU A 54 -1.02 -12.94 16.17
C LEU A 54 -1.18 -13.24 14.67
N GLN A 55 -1.35 -14.50 14.30
CA GLN A 55 -1.55 -14.89 12.91
C GLN A 55 -2.90 -14.40 12.36
N GLU A 56 -3.95 -14.45 13.17
CA GLU A 56 -5.27 -13.92 12.82
C GLU A 56 -5.21 -12.40 12.61
N GLU A 57 -4.60 -11.65 13.52
CA GLU A 57 -4.47 -10.20 13.40
C GLU A 57 -3.59 -9.81 12.19
N LEU A 58 -2.52 -10.56 11.94
CA LEU A 58 -1.68 -10.38 10.76
C LEU A 58 -2.46 -10.60 9.45
N SER A 59 -3.30 -11.65 9.41
CA SER A 59 -4.17 -11.92 8.25
C SER A 59 -5.15 -10.77 8.03
N ASN A 60 -5.80 -10.28 9.09
CA ASN A 60 -6.74 -9.16 9.04
C ASN A 60 -6.06 -7.87 8.54
N LEU A 61 -4.87 -7.55 9.06
CA LEU A 61 -4.09 -6.39 8.60
C LEU A 61 -3.63 -6.52 7.15
N THR A 62 -3.31 -7.73 6.73
CA THR A 62 -2.91 -8.01 5.35
C THR A 62 -4.08 -7.74 4.40
N GLU A 63 -5.27 -8.23 4.73
CA GLU A 63 -6.48 -8.00 3.93
C GLU A 63 -6.92 -6.52 3.94
N GLU A 64 -6.83 -5.85 5.10
CA GLU A 64 -7.08 -4.41 5.23
C GLU A 64 -6.13 -3.61 4.32
N SER A 65 -4.83 -3.95 4.37
CA SER A 65 -3.80 -3.29 3.55
C SER A 65 -4.00 -3.57 2.06
N ARG A 66 -4.37 -4.79 1.66
CA ARG A 66 -4.69 -5.10 0.26
C ARG A 66 -5.88 -4.30 -0.25
N ARG A 67 -6.93 -4.14 0.56
CA ARG A 67 -8.09 -3.31 0.20
C ARG A 67 -7.72 -1.83 0.07
N GLN A 68 -6.87 -1.33 0.97
CA GLN A 68 -6.45 0.07 0.99
C GLN A 68 -5.56 0.44 -0.19
N PHE A 69 -4.56 -0.41 -0.52
CA PHE A 69 -3.53 -0.10 -1.51
C PHE A 69 -3.76 -0.75 -2.87
N GLY A 70 -4.75 -1.65 -2.98
CA GLY A 70 -5.12 -2.30 -4.24
C GLY A 70 -3.91 -2.91 -4.96
N PRO A 71 -3.75 -2.65 -6.28
CA PRO A 71 -2.67 -3.22 -7.09
C PRO A 71 -1.24 -2.81 -6.64
N GLN A 72 -1.12 -1.77 -5.81
CA GLN A 72 0.20 -1.31 -5.32
C GLN A 72 0.68 -2.09 -4.08
N TYR A 73 -0.21 -2.91 -3.49
CA TYR A 73 0.09 -3.61 -2.25
C TYR A 73 1.37 -4.44 -2.31
N ASP A 74 1.54 -5.27 -3.34
CA ASP A 74 2.69 -6.19 -3.42
C ASP A 74 4.04 -5.46 -3.45
N ARG A 75 4.07 -4.24 -4.02
CA ARG A 75 5.27 -3.40 -4.06
C ARG A 75 5.60 -2.78 -2.71
N ILE A 76 4.60 -2.43 -1.90
CA ILE A 76 4.79 -1.71 -0.63
C ILE A 76 4.71 -2.64 0.59
N ALA A 77 4.19 -3.87 0.45
CA ALA A 77 4.02 -4.82 1.54
C ALA A 77 5.30 -5.04 2.38
N PRO A 78 6.51 -5.16 1.79
CA PRO A 78 7.75 -5.29 2.56
C PRO A 78 8.06 -4.10 3.46
N LEU A 79 7.55 -2.89 3.11
CA LEU A 79 7.77 -1.65 3.85
C LEU A 79 6.76 -1.46 5.00
N LEU A 80 5.65 -2.20 4.99
CA LEU A 80 4.56 -2.02 5.94
C LEU A 80 4.80 -2.63 7.32
N ASN A 81 5.81 -3.49 7.48
CA ASN A 81 6.12 -4.19 8.74
C ASN A 81 4.88 -4.79 9.42
N LEU A 82 4.01 -5.44 8.63
CA LEU A 82 2.67 -5.87 9.08
C LEU A 82 2.71 -6.77 10.31
N LYS A 83 3.74 -7.61 10.46
CA LYS A 83 3.88 -8.51 11.60
C LYS A 83 4.11 -7.74 12.91
N GLU A 84 4.97 -6.74 12.90
CA GLU A 84 5.21 -5.87 14.04
C GLU A 84 3.98 -5.02 14.37
N ARG A 85 3.31 -4.50 13.35
CA ARG A 85 2.05 -3.75 13.52
C ARG A 85 0.94 -4.61 14.12
N ALA A 86 0.79 -5.86 13.69
CA ALA A 86 -0.16 -6.82 14.26
C ALA A 86 0.13 -7.07 15.75
N LEU A 87 1.41 -7.29 16.07
CA LEU A 87 1.86 -7.48 17.44
C LEU A 87 1.54 -6.26 18.31
N ASN A 88 1.91 -5.07 17.84
CA ASN A 88 1.68 -3.82 18.55
C ASN A 88 0.18 -3.56 18.77
N ARG A 89 -0.67 -3.83 17.77
CA ARG A 89 -2.14 -3.68 17.87
C ARG A 89 -2.72 -4.62 18.93
N LEU A 90 -2.23 -5.85 19.01
CA LEU A 90 -2.65 -6.82 20.04
C LEU A 90 -2.21 -6.43 21.45
N VAL A 91 -0.98 -5.94 21.59
CA VAL A 91 -0.45 -5.44 22.86
C VAL A 91 -1.29 -4.26 23.35
N ASP A 92 -1.53 -3.25 22.49
CA ASP A 92 -2.33 -2.08 22.83
C ASP A 92 -3.76 -2.45 23.24
N ARG A 93 -4.38 -3.36 22.47
CA ARG A 93 -5.72 -3.87 22.79
C ARG A 93 -5.75 -4.55 24.16
N THR A 94 -4.74 -5.37 24.47
CA THR A 94 -4.65 -6.04 25.76
C THR A 94 -4.47 -5.04 26.91
N LEU A 95 -3.62 -4.03 26.72
CA LEU A 95 -3.41 -2.98 27.71
C LEU A 95 -4.67 -2.15 27.94
N LEU A 96 -5.39 -1.81 26.89
CA LEU A 96 -6.67 -1.10 26.99
C LEU A 96 -7.73 -1.91 27.71
N PHE A 97 -7.80 -3.24 27.51
CA PHE A 97 -8.69 -4.11 28.28
C PHE A 97 -8.32 -4.16 29.77
N GLN A 98 -7.03 -4.23 30.08
CA GLN A 98 -6.57 -4.17 31.47
C GLN A 98 -6.93 -2.83 32.11
N ALA A 99 -6.66 -1.72 31.42
CA ALA A 99 -7.02 -0.39 31.89
C ALA A 99 -8.55 -0.22 32.07
N ALA A 100 -9.35 -0.72 31.12
CA ALA A 100 -10.81 -0.69 31.22
C ALA A 100 -11.31 -1.43 32.48
N ARG A 101 -10.74 -2.59 32.77
CA ARG A 101 -11.05 -3.39 33.98
C ARG A 101 -10.65 -2.64 35.25
N ASP A 102 -9.44 -2.08 35.28
CA ASP A 102 -8.90 -1.36 36.46
C ASP A 102 -9.69 -0.07 36.74
N MET A 103 -10.20 0.57 35.68
CA MET A 103 -11.07 1.76 35.78
C MET A 103 -12.54 1.42 36.01
N GLY A 104 -12.92 0.14 36.12
CA GLY A 104 -14.31 -0.28 36.32
C GLY A 104 -15.24 -0.07 35.14
N VAL A 105 -14.69 -0.03 33.92
CA VAL A 105 -15.49 0.08 32.68
C VAL A 105 -16.17 -1.25 32.41
N LEU A 106 -17.46 -1.34 32.69
CA LEU A 106 -18.26 -2.55 32.50
C LEU A 106 -19.21 -2.40 31.30
N VAL A 107 -19.44 -3.52 30.61
CA VAL A 107 -20.42 -3.66 29.53
C VAL A 107 -21.49 -4.65 29.99
N GLY A 108 -22.70 -4.15 30.23
CA GLY A 108 -23.84 -4.97 30.65
C GLY A 108 -24.54 -5.67 29.48
N ASP A 109 -25.30 -6.74 29.79
CA ASP A 109 -26.00 -7.54 28.76
C ASP A 109 -27.06 -6.72 28.00
N GLU A 110 -27.69 -5.74 28.65
CA GLU A 110 -28.61 -4.81 27.98
C GLU A 110 -27.92 -3.96 26.90
N GLU A 111 -26.67 -3.61 27.10
CA GLU A 111 -25.90 -2.82 26.13
C GLU A 111 -25.52 -3.70 24.92
N ILE A 112 -25.14 -4.95 25.16
CA ILE A 112 -24.91 -5.94 24.12
C ILE A 112 -26.19 -6.15 23.31
N ARG A 113 -27.32 -6.34 23.99
CA ARG A 113 -28.63 -6.54 23.35
C ARG A 113 -29.00 -5.36 22.46
N ARG A 114 -28.87 -4.12 22.95
CA ARG A 114 -29.12 -2.92 22.15
C ARG A 114 -28.23 -2.86 20.91
N ARG A 115 -26.94 -3.20 21.06
CA ARG A 115 -25.99 -3.20 19.94
C ARG A 115 -26.32 -4.28 18.92
N LEU A 116 -26.68 -5.49 19.36
CA LEU A 116 -27.14 -6.60 18.50
C LEU A 116 -28.38 -6.21 17.70
N MET A 117 -29.38 -5.58 18.35
CA MET A 117 -30.60 -5.11 17.70
C MET A 117 -30.39 -3.99 16.70
N ALA A 118 -29.26 -3.32 16.73
CA ALA A 118 -28.90 -2.24 15.79
C ALA A 118 -28.11 -2.74 14.57
N ILE A 119 -27.67 -4.01 14.54
CA ILE A 119 -26.89 -4.55 13.42
C ILE A 119 -27.82 -4.89 12.26
N PRO A 120 -27.72 -4.21 11.09
CA PRO A 120 -28.65 -4.40 9.97
C PRO A 120 -28.71 -5.84 9.46
N ALA A 121 -27.58 -6.56 9.49
CA ALA A 121 -27.49 -7.95 9.06
C ALA A 121 -28.41 -8.90 9.83
N PHE A 122 -28.81 -8.57 11.05
CA PHE A 122 -29.65 -9.38 11.93
C PHE A 122 -31.12 -8.96 11.91
N LEU A 123 -31.45 -7.93 11.13
CA LEU A 123 -32.83 -7.42 11.06
C LEU A 123 -33.62 -8.07 9.93
N SER A 124 -34.90 -8.31 10.18
CA SER A 124 -35.90 -8.68 9.20
C SER A 124 -37.10 -7.76 9.36
N GLY A 125 -37.45 -7.00 8.31
CA GLY A 125 -38.51 -6.00 8.40
C GLY A 125 -38.26 -4.91 9.44
N GLY A 126 -36.99 -4.51 9.65
CA GLY A 126 -36.59 -3.49 10.65
C GLY A 126 -36.59 -3.95 12.10
N LYS A 127 -36.89 -5.23 12.38
CA LYS A 127 -36.88 -5.83 13.72
C LYS A 127 -35.84 -6.94 13.79
N PHE A 128 -35.24 -7.13 14.96
CA PHE A 128 -34.28 -8.18 15.20
C PHE A 128 -34.94 -9.57 15.00
N ASP A 129 -34.30 -10.40 14.16
CA ASP A 129 -34.74 -11.78 13.87
C ASP A 129 -33.67 -12.76 14.38
N PHE A 130 -34.03 -13.49 15.44
CA PHE A 130 -33.14 -14.44 16.07
C PHE A 130 -32.72 -15.60 15.16
N LYS A 131 -33.60 -16.07 14.29
CA LYS A 131 -33.28 -17.13 13.32
C LYS A 131 -32.30 -16.63 12.26
N ARG A 132 -32.46 -15.37 11.82
CA ARG A 132 -31.54 -14.73 10.90
C ARG A 132 -30.17 -14.50 11.57
N TYR A 133 -30.14 -14.02 12.81
CA TYR A 133 -28.93 -13.89 13.61
C TYR A 133 -28.14 -15.20 13.67
N GLN A 134 -28.80 -16.31 14.08
CA GLN A 134 -28.14 -17.63 14.11
C GLN A 134 -27.63 -18.07 12.75
N ARG A 135 -28.38 -17.85 11.67
CA ARG A 135 -28.00 -18.23 10.32
C ARG A 135 -26.78 -17.45 9.82
N VAL A 136 -26.76 -16.13 10.03
CA VAL A 136 -25.64 -15.28 9.63
C VAL A 136 -24.36 -15.68 10.38
N LEU A 137 -24.46 -15.94 11.69
CA LEU A 137 -23.32 -16.41 12.46
C LEU A 137 -22.81 -17.78 11.99
N ALA A 138 -23.73 -18.71 11.72
CA ALA A 138 -23.37 -20.05 11.22
C ALA A 138 -22.66 -19.98 9.86
N GLN A 139 -23.10 -19.10 8.94
CA GLN A 139 -22.41 -18.85 7.67
C GLN A 139 -20.97 -18.32 7.88
N SER A 140 -20.77 -17.51 8.93
CA SER A 140 -19.46 -16.99 9.31
C SER A 140 -18.67 -17.95 10.23
N ARG A 141 -19.18 -19.17 10.49
CA ARG A 141 -18.61 -20.16 11.41
C ARG A 141 -18.40 -19.64 12.84
N LEU A 142 -19.28 -18.74 13.29
CA LEU A 142 -19.26 -18.17 14.64
C LEU A 142 -20.40 -18.73 15.48
N THR A 143 -20.14 -18.91 16.77
CA THR A 143 -21.20 -19.17 17.75
C THR A 143 -21.74 -17.85 18.30
N PRO A 144 -23.01 -17.80 18.77
CA PRO A 144 -23.55 -16.64 19.47
C PRO A 144 -22.65 -16.16 20.62
N GLU A 145 -22.17 -17.08 21.46
CA GLU A 145 -21.29 -16.76 22.59
C GLU A 145 -19.97 -16.12 22.17
N ALA A 146 -19.32 -16.66 21.12
CA ALA A 146 -18.09 -16.11 20.59
C ALA A 146 -18.31 -14.71 20.00
N PHE A 147 -19.42 -14.50 19.29
CA PHE A 147 -19.78 -13.21 18.71
C PHE A 147 -20.10 -12.18 19.80
N GLU A 148 -20.92 -12.53 20.79
CA GLU A 148 -21.29 -11.66 21.90
C GLU A 148 -20.08 -11.30 22.79
N THR A 149 -19.15 -12.25 22.96
CA THR A 149 -17.86 -11.99 23.66
C THR A 149 -17.00 -11.00 22.87
N SER A 150 -16.91 -11.17 21.55
CA SER A 150 -16.21 -10.23 20.67
C SER A 150 -16.85 -8.83 20.70
N LEU A 151 -18.19 -8.78 20.62
CA LEU A 151 -18.95 -7.54 20.69
C LEU A 151 -18.77 -6.83 22.04
N ARG A 152 -18.78 -7.56 23.14
CA ARG A 152 -18.47 -7.03 24.48
C ARG A 152 -17.07 -6.41 24.53
N GLY A 153 -16.09 -7.10 23.95
CA GLY A 153 -14.73 -6.57 23.81
C GLY A 153 -14.70 -5.28 23.00
N GLN A 154 -15.37 -5.25 21.86
CA GLN A 154 -15.44 -4.04 21.04
C GLN A 154 -16.07 -2.85 21.79
N ILE A 155 -17.21 -3.07 22.46
CA ILE A 155 -17.88 -2.02 23.24
C ILE A 155 -16.98 -1.56 24.41
N THR A 156 -16.23 -2.48 25.05
CA THR A 156 -15.28 -2.11 26.11
C THR A 156 -14.20 -1.17 25.58
N LEU A 157 -13.61 -1.48 24.42
CA LEU A 157 -12.62 -0.63 23.78
C LEU A 157 -13.20 0.72 23.37
N GLU A 158 -14.39 0.73 22.79
CA GLU A 158 -15.09 1.97 22.43
C GLU A 158 -15.32 2.84 23.67
N LYS A 159 -15.73 2.25 24.78
CA LYS A 159 -15.96 2.96 26.06
C LYS A 159 -14.68 3.55 26.64
N ILE A 160 -13.63 2.76 26.76
CA ILE A 160 -12.37 3.25 27.35
C ILE A 160 -11.75 4.35 26.49
N THR A 161 -11.72 4.16 25.16
CA THR A 161 -11.21 5.18 24.24
C THR A 161 -12.06 6.45 24.24
N SER A 162 -13.39 6.31 24.32
CA SER A 162 -14.32 7.45 24.43
C SER A 162 -14.18 8.18 25.77
N LEU A 163 -13.97 7.44 26.86
CA LEU A 163 -13.73 8.02 28.18
C LEU A 163 -12.46 8.87 28.20
N VAL A 164 -11.36 8.33 27.64
CA VAL A 164 -10.09 9.05 27.52
C VAL A 164 -10.23 10.26 26.60
N ALA A 165 -10.86 10.08 25.43
CA ALA A 165 -11.11 11.16 24.48
C ALA A 165 -12.04 12.24 25.06
N GLY A 166 -13.01 11.83 25.90
CA GLY A 166 -13.96 12.76 26.54
C GLY A 166 -13.33 13.73 27.53
N ALA A 167 -12.10 13.47 27.98
CA ALA A 167 -11.33 14.41 28.78
C ALA A 167 -10.69 15.54 27.95
N ALA A 168 -10.75 15.45 26.63
CA ALA A 168 -10.23 16.50 25.76
C ALA A 168 -11.09 17.76 25.85
N ALA A 169 -10.44 18.87 26.06
CA ALA A 169 -11.06 20.19 26.00
C ALA A 169 -10.16 21.15 25.23
N VAL A 170 -10.78 22.07 24.52
CA VAL A 170 -10.12 23.20 23.86
C VAL A 170 -10.48 24.45 24.63
N SER A 171 -9.48 25.15 25.15
CA SER A 171 -9.74 26.40 25.86
C SER A 171 -10.12 27.52 24.88
N PRO A 172 -10.92 28.52 25.32
CA PRO A 172 -11.19 29.67 24.48
C PRO A 172 -9.95 30.41 24.00
N LEU A 173 -8.91 30.50 24.85
CA LEU A 173 -7.64 31.14 24.51
C LEU A 173 -6.89 30.36 23.42
N GLU A 174 -6.81 29.04 23.55
CA GLU A 174 -6.19 28.16 22.56
C GLU A 174 -6.89 28.27 21.19
N LEU A 175 -8.22 28.28 21.20
CA LEU A 175 -9.04 28.45 19.98
C LEU A 175 -8.77 29.81 19.32
N GLU A 176 -8.75 30.90 20.09
CA GLU A 176 -8.46 32.24 19.58
C GLU A 176 -7.06 32.34 19.00
N GLN A 177 -6.09 31.72 19.65
CA GLN A 177 -4.72 31.68 19.17
C GLN A 177 -4.62 30.87 17.88
N ALA A 178 -5.19 29.68 17.83
CA ALA A 178 -5.19 28.84 16.63
C ALA A 178 -5.90 29.52 15.44
N LEU A 179 -7.03 30.20 15.68
CA LEU A 179 -7.70 31.00 14.67
C LEU A 179 -6.82 32.15 14.17
N THR A 180 -6.12 32.81 15.09
CA THR A 180 -5.23 33.92 14.72
C THR A 180 -4.06 33.40 13.90
N ASP A 181 -3.40 32.34 14.35
CA ASP A 181 -2.20 31.79 13.70
C ASP A 181 -2.55 31.22 12.32
N SER A 182 -3.60 30.37 12.21
CA SER A 182 -3.97 29.72 10.95
C SER A 182 -4.56 30.66 9.89
N LEU A 183 -5.19 31.78 10.30
CA LEU A 183 -5.81 32.74 9.39
C LEU A 183 -4.96 33.99 9.13
N THR A 184 -3.88 34.16 9.87
CA THR A 184 -2.92 35.24 9.61
C THR A 184 -2.27 35.04 8.25
N LYS A 185 -2.09 36.13 7.53
CA LYS A 185 -1.35 36.14 6.26
C LYS A 185 -0.13 37.04 6.36
N VAL A 186 0.92 36.64 5.67
CA VAL A 186 2.15 37.44 5.55
C VAL A 186 2.40 37.81 4.10
N GLN A 187 3.02 38.95 3.90
CA GLN A 187 3.56 39.36 2.60
C GLN A 187 5.00 39.77 2.81
N GLY A 188 5.91 39.32 1.93
CA GLY A 188 7.32 39.63 2.03
C GLY A 188 7.97 39.97 0.70
N SER A 189 9.10 40.65 0.77
CA SER A 189 10.00 40.81 -0.37
C SER A 189 11.12 39.79 -0.25
N TYR A 190 11.55 39.22 -1.38
CA TYR A 190 12.64 38.25 -1.42
C TYR A 190 13.47 38.38 -2.70
N LEU A 191 14.73 37.99 -2.61
CA LEU A 191 15.69 37.96 -3.70
C LEU A 191 16.45 36.65 -3.67
N LEU A 192 16.44 35.90 -4.78
CA LEU A 192 17.25 34.71 -4.98
C LEU A 192 18.61 35.09 -5.57
N LEU A 193 19.68 34.82 -4.84
CA LEU A 193 21.04 34.89 -5.31
C LEU A 193 21.47 33.51 -5.78
N THR A 194 21.50 33.31 -7.09
CA THR A 194 21.75 31.99 -7.69
C THR A 194 23.23 31.64 -7.70
N ASN A 195 23.56 30.38 -7.51
CA ASN A 195 24.90 29.83 -7.64
C ASN A 195 25.48 30.16 -9.03
N ASP A 196 24.68 29.99 -10.08
CA ASP A 196 25.07 30.21 -11.48
C ASP A 196 25.54 31.63 -11.74
N SER A 197 24.92 32.63 -11.09
CA SER A 197 25.32 34.02 -11.21
C SER A 197 26.73 34.31 -10.63
N GLN A 198 27.24 33.37 -9.84
CA GLN A 198 28.57 33.47 -9.21
C GLN A 198 29.65 32.67 -9.94
N LEU A 199 29.29 31.73 -10.83
CA LEU A 199 30.25 30.86 -11.54
C LEU A 199 31.34 31.67 -12.28
N GLY A 200 30.97 32.76 -12.93
CA GLY A 200 31.91 33.61 -13.64
C GLY A 200 32.89 34.42 -12.74
N LYS A 201 32.63 34.46 -11.42
CA LYS A 201 33.44 35.23 -10.44
C LYS A 201 34.44 34.37 -9.68
N VAL A 202 34.32 33.05 -9.78
CA VAL A 202 35.18 32.10 -9.06
C VAL A 202 36.14 31.41 -10.02
N LYS A 203 37.30 31.02 -9.49
CA LYS A 203 38.32 30.23 -10.22
C LYS A 203 38.74 29.05 -9.36
N ALA A 204 39.09 27.97 -9.98
CA ALA A 204 39.66 26.81 -9.31
C ALA A 204 41.16 26.75 -9.57
N SER A 205 41.97 26.57 -8.52
CA SER A 205 43.40 26.30 -8.65
C SER A 205 43.68 24.79 -8.74
N ASP A 206 44.88 24.43 -9.24
CA ASP A 206 45.24 23.02 -9.34
C ASP A 206 45.34 22.33 -7.94
N GLU A 207 45.71 23.11 -6.89
CA GLU A 207 45.71 22.62 -5.50
C GLU A 207 44.30 22.31 -5.01
N GLU A 208 43.33 23.16 -5.33
CA GLU A 208 41.92 22.95 -4.98
C GLU A 208 41.32 21.75 -5.72
N LEU A 209 41.68 21.57 -6.99
CA LEU A 209 41.28 20.38 -7.76
C LEU A 209 41.79 19.08 -7.12
N LYS A 210 43.10 19.06 -6.77
CA LYS A 210 43.70 17.89 -6.09
C LYS A 210 43.04 17.62 -4.74
N ALA A 211 42.82 18.66 -3.93
CA ALA A 211 42.17 18.51 -2.63
C ALA A 211 40.75 18.00 -2.75
N HIS A 212 39.96 18.53 -3.69
CA HIS A 212 38.58 18.06 -3.94
C HIS A 212 38.57 16.64 -4.40
N TYR A 213 39.37 16.26 -5.38
CA TYR A 213 39.48 14.91 -5.89
C TYR A 213 39.87 13.92 -4.78
N GLN A 214 40.85 14.26 -3.92
CA GLN A 214 41.23 13.39 -2.81
C GLN A 214 40.12 13.19 -1.78
N GLY A 215 39.32 14.22 -1.52
CA GLY A 215 38.19 14.15 -0.59
C GLY A 215 36.94 13.46 -1.16
N HIS A 216 36.85 13.35 -2.50
CA HIS A 216 35.66 12.90 -3.21
C HIS A 216 35.95 11.77 -4.19
N GLN A 217 36.94 10.93 -3.93
CA GLN A 217 37.35 9.83 -4.83
C GLN A 217 36.20 8.89 -5.20
N ARG A 218 35.21 8.71 -4.30
CA ARG A 218 34.04 7.88 -4.55
C ARG A 218 33.16 8.40 -5.69
N ASP A 219 33.14 9.70 -5.94
CA ASP A 219 32.35 10.32 -7.00
C ASP A 219 32.93 10.03 -8.40
N TYR A 220 34.22 9.60 -8.44
CA TYR A 220 34.96 9.27 -9.65
C TYR A 220 35.25 7.79 -9.78
N LEU A 221 34.53 6.95 -9.01
CA LEU A 221 34.68 5.52 -9.02
C LEU A 221 34.05 4.93 -10.29
N VAL A 222 34.78 4.11 -11.00
CA VAL A 222 34.22 3.21 -12.01
C VAL A 222 33.84 1.91 -11.29
N PRO A 223 32.58 1.51 -11.32
CA PRO A 223 32.17 0.29 -10.63
C PRO A 223 32.85 -0.94 -11.20
N GLU A 224 32.89 -2.00 -10.42
CA GLU A 224 33.33 -3.31 -10.86
C GLU A 224 32.58 -3.72 -12.13
N LYS A 225 33.31 -4.33 -13.07
CA LYS A 225 32.76 -4.92 -14.29
C LYS A 225 33.08 -6.39 -14.36
N LEU A 226 32.12 -7.15 -14.86
CA LEU A 226 32.26 -8.57 -15.09
C LEU A 226 32.25 -8.87 -16.60
N ARG A 227 33.07 -9.80 -17.02
CA ARG A 227 33.02 -10.42 -18.33
C ARG A 227 32.79 -11.92 -18.14
N PHE A 228 31.82 -12.48 -18.84
CA PHE A 228 31.45 -13.88 -18.71
C PHE A 228 31.04 -14.49 -20.05
N LYS A 229 31.17 -15.79 -20.13
CA LYS A 229 30.66 -16.63 -21.22
C LYS A 229 29.29 -17.16 -20.78
N TYR A 230 28.42 -17.41 -21.74
CA TYR A 230 27.12 -17.99 -21.40
C TYR A 230 26.52 -18.82 -22.52
N LEU A 231 25.68 -19.78 -22.11
CA LEU A 231 24.84 -20.59 -22.97
C LEU A 231 23.39 -20.31 -22.67
N ILE A 232 22.59 -20.07 -23.69
CA ILE A 232 21.13 -19.96 -23.55
C ILE A 232 20.55 -21.31 -23.99
N PHE A 233 19.71 -21.91 -23.15
CA PHE A 233 18.89 -23.06 -23.43
C PHE A 233 17.52 -22.54 -23.89
N PRO A 234 17.30 -22.34 -25.20
CA PRO A 234 16.17 -21.57 -25.69
C PRO A 234 14.91 -22.41 -25.58
N LEU A 235 13.86 -21.82 -24.98
CA LEU A 235 12.55 -22.45 -24.77
C LEU A 235 11.98 -23.02 -26.09
N ALA A 236 12.17 -22.32 -27.20
CA ALA A 236 11.72 -22.76 -28.51
C ALA A 236 12.24 -24.16 -28.90
N SER A 237 13.51 -24.46 -28.58
CA SER A 237 14.12 -25.77 -28.90
C SER A 237 13.52 -26.94 -28.13
N TYR A 238 12.87 -26.67 -27.02
CA TYR A 238 12.25 -27.70 -26.18
C TYR A 238 10.75 -27.86 -26.43
N ARG A 239 10.08 -26.89 -27.05
CA ARG A 239 8.64 -26.96 -27.39
C ARG A 239 8.34 -28.16 -28.31
N ASP A 240 9.16 -28.38 -29.32
CA ASP A 240 8.97 -29.47 -30.29
C ASP A 240 9.24 -30.85 -29.68
N LEU A 241 9.91 -30.92 -28.54
CA LEU A 241 10.21 -32.14 -27.80
C LEU A 241 9.12 -32.51 -26.77
N VAL A 242 8.15 -31.61 -26.56
CA VAL A 242 7.06 -31.82 -25.59
C VAL A 242 5.86 -32.39 -26.30
N GLN A 243 5.35 -33.50 -25.78
CA GLN A 243 4.06 -34.06 -26.18
C GLN A 243 3.09 -33.89 -25.02
N VAL A 244 1.98 -33.20 -25.28
CA VAL A 244 0.88 -33.03 -24.34
C VAL A 244 -0.31 -33.81 -24.88
N SER A 245 -0.74 -34.80 -24.12
CA SER A 245 -1.89 -35.64 -24.46
C SER A 245 -3.23 -34.91 -24.30
N ASP A 246 -4.30 -35.46 -24.83
CA ASP A 246 -5.63 -34.93 -24.60
C ASP A 246 -6.07 -35.08 -23.14
N ASP A 247 -5.60 -36.14 -22.47
CA ASP A 247 -5.85 -36.36 -21.05
C ASP A 247 -5.19 -35.30 -20.18
N ASP A 248 -3.92 -34.89 -20.48
CA ASP A 248 -3.25 -33.80 -19.77
C ASP A 248 -4.05 -32.48 -19.89
N VAL A 249 -4.62 -32.22 -21.06
CA VAL A 249 -5.43 -31.02 -21.30
C VAL A 249 -6.75 -31.11 -20.56
N ALA A 250 -7.37 -32.28 -20.50
CA ALA A 250 -8.61 -32.48 -19.74
C ALA A 250 -8.36 -32.33 -18.24
N ASP A 251 -7.28 -32.90 -17.70
CA ASP A 251 -6.90 -32.79 -16.30
C ASP A 251 -6.58 -31.31 -15.92
N ALA A 252 -5.94 -30.56 -16.82
CA ALA A 252 -5.68 -29.14 -16.60
C ALA A 252 -6.96 -28.31 -16.60
N TYR A 253 -7.92 -28.63 -17.47
CA TYR A 253 -9.23 -27.99 -17.50
C TYR A 253 -10.01 -28.25 -16.20
N GLU A 254 -10.05 -29.50 -15.73
CA GLU A 254 -10.73 -29.85 -14.47
C GLU A 254 -10.08 -29.21 -13.26
N ARG A 255 -8.75 -29.16 -13.21
CA ARG A 255 -7.99 -28.48 -12.14
C ARG A 255 -8.32 -26.99 -12.07
N ASP A 256 -8.40 -26.36 -13.22
CA ASP A 256 -8.62 -24.92 -13.37
C ASP A 256 -10.11 -24.59 -13.64
N HIS A 257 -11.03 -25.55 -13.47
CA HIS A 257 -12.46 -25.46 -13.85
C HIS A 257 -13.13 -24.16 -13.38
N SER A 258 -12.80 -23.70 -12.18
CA SER A 258 -13.37 -22.48 -11.62
C SER A 258 -13.11 -21.22 -12.46
N GLN A 259 -12.03 -21.19 -13.25
CA GLN A 259 -11.69 -20.07 -14.15
C GLN A 259 -12.59 -20.03 -15.39
N TYR A 260 -13.21 -21.15 -15.73
CA TYR A 260 -14.06 -21.31 -16.90
C TYR A 260 -15.55 -21.19 -16.58
N VAL A 261 -15.90 -21.13 -15.29
CA VAL A 261 -17.27 -20.90 -14.81
C VAL A 261 -17.54 -19.39 -14.73
N HIS A 262 -18.50 -18.95 -15.50
CA HIS A 262 -18.97 -17.57 -15.49
C HIS A 262 -20.34 -17.57 -14.80
N PRO A 263 -20.43 -17.08 -13.55
CA PRO A 263 -21.72 -17.02 -12.85
C PRO A 263 -22.67 -16.06 -13.55
N GLU A 264 -23.97 -16.26 -13.31
CA GLU A 264 -25.00 -15.33 -13.74
C GLU A 264 -24.69 -13.92 -13.25
N ALA A 265 -24.76 -12.93 -14.13
CA ALA A 265 -24.49 -11.54 -13.81
C ALA A 265 -25.45 -10.60 -14.57
N VAL A 266 -25.89 -9.53 -13.92
CA VAL A 266 -26.71 -8.49 -14.52
C VAL A 266 -26.02 -7.14 -14.41
N ARG A 267 -25.99 -6.39 -15.50
CA ARG A 267 -25.55 -5.00 -15.47
C ARG A 267 -26.73 -4.11 -15.14
N VAL A 268 -26.60 -3.39 -14.03
CA VAL A 268 -27.72 -2.68 -13.43
C VAL A 268 -27.39 -1.20 -13.21
N SER A 269 -28.28 -0.34 -13.71
CA SER A 269 -28.36 1.05 -13.28
C SER A 269 -29.53 1.20 -12.31
N HIS A 270 -29.38 2.02 -11.28
CA HIS A 270 -30.45 2.27 -10.33
C HIS A 270 -30.64 3.74 -9.99
N ILE A 271 -31.85 4.08 -9.57
CA ILE A 271 -32.22 5.37 -8.98
C ILE A 271 -32.86 5.06 -7.64
N LEU A 272 -32.29 5.62 -6.56
CA LEU A 272 -32.76 5.45 -5.19
C LEU A 272 -33.48 6.71 -4.71
N VAL A 273 -34.73 6.57 -4.34
CA VAL A 273 -35.45 7.54 -3.52
C VAL A 273 -35.21 7.15 -2.07
N ARG A 274 -34.30 7.88 -1.42
CA ARG A 274 -33.85 7.58 -0.05
C ARG A 274 -34.98 7.74 0.95
N LEU A 275 -35.02 6.85 1.93
CA LEU A 275 -35.88 6.94 3.10
C LEU A 275 -35.00 6.89 4.35
N ALA A 276 -35.25 7.78 5.28
CA ALA A 276 -34.61 7.73 6.59
C ALA A 276 -35.13 6.52 7.39
N ASP A 277 -34.31 5.95 8.27
CA ASP A 277 -34.70 4.83 9.14
C ASP A 277 -35.88 5.21 10.07
N SER A 278 -36.10 6.50 10.32
CA SER A 278 -37.19 7.06 11.13
C SER A 278 -38.43 7.48 10.33
N ALA A 279 -38.45 7.20 9.00
CA ALA A 279 -39.55 7.63 8.12
C ALA A 279 -40.89 6.99 8.51
N GLY A 280 -41.92 7.81 8.60
CA GLY A 280 -43.28 7.37 8.90
C GLY A 280 -44.03 6.81 7.67
N PRO A 281 -45.22 6.23 7.85
CA PRO A 281 -46.03 5.69 6.75
C PRO A 281 -46.34 6.72 5.65
N ALA A 282 -46.46 8.00 5.99
CA ALA A 282 -46.69 9.07 5.04
C ALA A 282 -45.48 9.34 4.15
N ASP A 283 -44.29 9.35 4.74
CA ASP A 283 -43.00 9.53 4.01
C ASP A 283 -42.73 8.35 3.08
N GLU A 284 -43.04 7.12 3.53
CA GLU A 284 -42.90 5.92 2.72
C GLU A 284 -43.86 5.97 1.52
N ALA A 285 -45.12 6.37 1.71
CA ALA A 285 -46.09 6.52 0.62
C ALA A 285 -45.64 7.61 -0.40
N ALA A 286 -45.11 8.72 0.09
CA ALA A 286 -44.59 9.79 -0.76
C ALA A 286 -43.35 9.33 -1.58
N ALA A 287 -42.41 8.64 -0.94
CA ALA A 287 -41.24 8.10 -1.60
C ALA A 287 -41.59 7.03 -2.64
N LYS A 288 -42.53 6.14 -2.33
CA LYS A 288 -43.08 5.16 -3.26
C LYS A 288 -43.65 5.81 -4.50
N LYS A 289 -44.56 6.80 -4.29
CA LYS A 289 -45.19 7.54 -5.39
C LYS A 289 -44.14 8.21 -6.28
N LYS A 290 -43.14 8.85 -5.67
CA LYS A 290 -42.03 9.48 -6.41
C LYS A 290 -41.23 8.47 -7.23
N ALA A 291 -40.97 7.30 -6.68
CA ALA A 291 -40.26 6.23 -7.38
C ALA A 291 -41.10 5.62 -8.52
N GLU A 292 -42.44 5.52 -8.35
CA GLU A 292 -43.39 5.10 -9.40
C GLU A 292 -43.40 6.13 -10.56
N GLU A 293 -43.41 7.41 -10.27
CA GLU A 293 -43.30 8.47 -11.30
C GLU A 293 -42.00 8.39 -12.07
N ILE A 294 -40.89 8.12 -11.40
CA ILE A 294 -39.56 7.91 -12.05
C ILE A 294 -39.60 6.66 -12.92
N LEU A 295 -40.19 5.56 -12.45
CA LEU A 295 -40.30 4.31 -13.22
C LEU A 295 -41.12 4.52 -14.50
N GLU A 296 -42.25 5.21 -14.44
CA GLU A 296 -43.09 5.49 -15.62
C GLU A 296 -42.33 6.37 -16.65
N ARG A 297 -41.52 7.32 -16.17
CA ARG A 297 -40.65 8.11 -17.05
C ARG A 297 -39.49 7.29 -17.63
N ALA A 298 -38.94 6.34 -16.85
CA ALA A 298 -37.87 5.46 -17.29
C ALA A 298 -38.28 4.51 -18.44
N LYS A 299 -39.58 4.20 -18.55
CA LYS A 299 -40.15 3.40 -19.64
C LYS A 299 -40.31 4.18 -20.96
N GLN A 300 -40.23 5.51 -20.92
CA GLN A 300 -40.42 6.34 -22.12
C GLN A 300 -39.18 6.28 -23.03
N PRO A 301 -39.35 6.18 -24.34
CA PRO A 301 -38.25 6.18 -25.29
C PRO A 301 -37.49 7.52 -25.26
N LYS A 302 -36.17 7.46 -25.46
CA LYS A 302 -35.24 8.61 -25.48
C LYS A 302 -34.91 9.26 -24.11
N GLN A 303 -35.31 8.69 -22.99
CA GLN A 303 -34.89 9.15 -21.67
C GLN A 303 -33.54 8.52 -21.30
N VAL A 304 -32.62 9.36 -20.79
CA VAL A 304 -31.39 8.88 -20.19
C VAL A 304 -31.70 8.52 -18.74
N PHE A 305 -31.63 7.23 -18.41
CA PHE A 305 -32.11 6.69 -17.14
C PHE A 305 -31.53 7.41 -15.92
N LEU A 306 -30.21 7.59 -15.86
CA LEU A 306 -29.54 8.21 -14.72
C LEU A 306 -29.84 9.71 -14.57
N ASP A 307 -30.20 10.41 -15.65
CA ASP A 307 -30.56 11.83 -15.61
C ASP A 307 -31.93 12.09 -14.99
N LEU A 308 -32.78 11.07 -14.90
CA LEU A 308 -34.07 11.16 -14.22
C LEU A 308 -33.91 11.47 -12.72
N ALA A 309 -32.84 11.00 -12.11
CA ALA A 309 -32.55 11.32 -10.70
C ALA A 309 -32.29 12.81 -10.48
N LYS A 310 -31.50 13.44 -11.35
CA LYS A 310 -31.22 14.89 -11.31
C LYS A 310 -32.50 15.72 -11.41
N GLN A 311 -33.46 15.27 -12.25
CA GLN A 311 -34.74 15.93 -12.45
C GLN A 311 -35.75 15.69 -11.32
N ALA A 312 -35.54 14.64 -10.52
CA ALA A 312 -36.41 14.27 -9.41
C ALA A 312 -36.15 15.07 -8.13
N GLY A 313 -35.07 15.85 -8.06
CA GLY A 313 -34.75 16.74 -6.96
C GLY A 313 -34.11 16.08 -5.73
N PRO A 314 -34.02 16.77 -4.60
CA PRO A 314 -33.31 16.33 -3.40
C PRO A 314 -33.80 14.98 -2.87
N GLY A 315 -32.87 14.19 -2.29
CA GLY A 315 -33.14 12.86 -1.71
C GLY A 315 -33.26 11.75 -2.74
N VAL A 316 -32.89 12.02 -4.01
CA VAL A 316 -32.83 11.01 -5.08
C VAL A 316 -31.39 10.86 -5.55
N GLU A 317 -30.88 9.64 -5.50
CA GLU A 317 -29.53 9.26 -5.91
C GLU A 317 -29.59 8.29 -7.09
N SER A 318 -28.56 8.27 -7.93
CA SER A 318 -28.47 7.30 -9.03
C SER A 318 -27.05 6.82 -9.21
N GLY A 319 -26.92 5.60 -9.72
CA GLY A 319 -25.62 5.00 -10.05
C GLY A 319 -25.74 3.87 -11.07
N ASP A 320 -24.69 3.70 -11.87
CA ASP A 320 -24.42 2.48 -12.64
C ASP A 320 -23.59 1.57 -11.75
N LEU A 321 -24.14 0.43 -11.34
CA LEU A 321 -23.47 -0.56 -10.49
C LEU A 321 -22.56 -1.49 -11.28
N GLY A 322 -22.55 -1.38 -12.61
CA GLY A 322 -21.87 -2.32 -13.46
C GLY A 322 -22.50 -3.70 -13.41
N PHE A 323 -21.69 -4.74 -13.67
CA PHE A 323 -22.14 -6.12 -13.52
C PHE A 323 -22.13 -6.53 -12.06
N ILE A 324 -23.28 -6.96 -11.55
CA ILE A 324 -23.45 -7.54 -10.24
C ILE A 324 -23.72 -9.04 -10.35
N GLN A 325 -23.22 -9.80 -9.40
CA GLN A 325 -23.47 -11.23 -9.24
C GLN A 325 -24.35 -11.46 -8.00
N ARG A 326 -24.94 -12.66 -7.89
CA ARG A 326 -25.72 -13.03 -6.71
C ARG A 326 -24.87 -12.97 -5.44
N GLY A 327 -25.44 -12.43 -4.37
CA GLY A 327 -24.78 -12.21 -3.08
C GLY A 327 -24.02 -10.88 -2.96
N GLN A 328 -24.01 -10.03 -4.00
CA GLN A 328 -23.31 -8.74 -3.97
C GLN A 328 -24.17 -7.55 -3.54
N THR A 329 -25.50 -7.71 -3.55
CA THR A 329 -26.43 -6.65 -3.18
C THR A 329 -27.46 -7.14 -2.15
N VAL A 330 -28.24 -6.19 -1.60
CA VAL A 330 -29.27 -6.57 -0.62
C VAL A 330 -30.35 -7.45 -1.28
N PRO A 331 -30.85 -8.52 -0.60
CA PRO A 331 -31.72 -9.52 -1.21
C PRO A 331 -32.90 -8.98 -2.02
N PRO A 332 -33.69 -8.00 -1.54
CA PRO A 332 -34.82 -7.49 -2.34
C PRO A 332 -34.38 -6.83 -3.65
N PHE A 333 -33.25 -6.13 -3.64
CA PHE A 333 -32.70 -5.51 -4.83
C PHE A 333 -32.17 -6.56 -5.81
N GLU A 334 -31.47 -7.56 -5.29
CA GLU A 334 -30.92 -8.68 -6.06
C GLU A 334 -32.02 -9.47 -6.75
N GLU A 335 -33.03 -9.92 -6.00
CA GLU A 335 -34.15 -10.67 -6.55
C GLU A 335 -34.84 -9.91 -7.68
N ALA A 336 -35.06 -8.60 -7.48
CA ALA A 336 -35.69 -7.76 -8.50
C ALA A 336 -34.78 -7.57 -9.73
N ALA A 337 -33.47 -7.34 -9.52
CA ALA A 337 -32.52 -7.12 -10.61
C ALA A 337 -32.37 -8.37 -11.49
N PHE A 338 -32.29 -9.57 -10.89
CA PHE A 338 -32.15 -10.84 -11.61
C PHE A 338 -33.47 -11.38 -12.21
N ALA A 339 -34.62 -10.84 -11.76
CA ALA A 339 -35.92 -11.17 -12.36
C ALA A 339 -36.23 -10.34 -13.62
N LEU A 340 -35.53 -9.26 -13.85
CA LEU A 340 -35.73 -8.37 -14.98
C LEU A 340 -34.89 -8.81 -16.19
N GLU A 341 -35.48 -8.71 -17.37
CA GLU A 341 -34.79 -8.94 -18.63
C GLU A 341 -34.04 -7.69 -19.09
N LYS A 342 -33.11 -7.89 -20.02
CA LYS A 342 -32.38 -6.79 -20.64
C LYS A 342 -33.32 -5.69 -21.15
N GLY A 343 -33.06 -4.46 -20.74
CA GLY A 343 -33.83 -3.27 -21.10
C GLY A 343 -35.04 -3.02 -20.22
N GLN A 344 -35.44 -3.95 -19.38
CA GLN A 344 -36.57 -3.78 -18.47
C GLN A 344 -36.19 -2.94 -17.23
N SER A 345 -37.19 -2.25 -16.71
CA SER A 345 -37.08 -1.47 -15.47
C SER A 345 -38.13 -1.94 -14.48
N GLY A 346 -37.76 -1.98 -13.20
CA GLY A 346 -38.62 -2.41 -12.10
C GLY A 346 -38.48 -1.53 -10.88
N LEU A 347 -39.46 -1.65 -9.97
CA LEU A 347 -39.49 -0.96 -8.69
C LEU A 347 -39.29 -1.95 -7.55
N VAL A 348 -38.40 -1.63 -6.62
CA VAL A 348 -38.16 -2.50 -5.46
C VAL A 348 -37.93 -1.67 -4.20
N ARG A 349 -38.40 -2.19 -3.06
CA ARG A 349 -38.16 -1.64 -1.73
C ARG A 349 -36.94 -2.31 -1.10
N SER A 350 -35.96 -1.55 -0.71
CA SER A 350 -34.80 -2.01 0.07
C SER A 350 -34.73 -1.28 1.43
N PRO A 351 -33.85 -1.68 2.35
CA PRO A 351 -33.62 -0.95 3.58
C PRO A 351 -33.25 0.54 3.39
N PHE A 352 -32.69 0.90 2.24
CA PHE A 352 -32.25 2.28 1.95
C PHE A 352 -33.35 3.17 1.36
N GLY A 353 -34.46 2.61 0.90
CA GLY A 353 -35.53 3.35 0.24
C GLY A 353 -36.14 2.57 -0.94
N TRP A 354 -36.79 3.30 -1.83
CA TRP A 354 -37.37 2.77 -3.06
C TRP A 354 -36.38 2.91 -4.22
N HIS A 355 -36.07 1.81 -4.87
CA HIS A 355 -35.20 1.78 -6.04
C HIS A 355 -36.01 1.57 -7.31
N VAL A 356 -35.70 2.40 -8.31
CA VAL A 356 -36.03 2.08 -9.70
C VAL A 356 -34.78 1.45 -10.30
N ILE A 357 -34.91 0.22 -10.76
CA ILE A 357 -33.80 -0.58 -11.31
C ILE A 357 -34.00 -0.66 -12.82
N LYS A 358 -32.92 -0.57 -13.57
CA LYS A 358 -32.90 -0.88 -15.01
C LYS A 358 -31.77 -1.86 -15.31
N VAL A 359 -32.13 -2.98 -15.96
CA VAL A 359 -31.15 -3.98 -16.41
C VAL A 359 -30.67 -3.61 -17.82
N GLU A 360 -29.40 -3.28 -17.93
CA GLU A 360 -28.78 -2.93 -19.22
C GLU A 360 -28.31 -4.17 -20.00
N GLU A 361 -27.84 -5.19 -19.28
CA GLU A 361 -27.38 -6.46 -19.84
C GLU A 361 -27.59 -7.59 -18.83
N HIS A 362 -28.02 -8.76 -19.31
CA HIS A 362 -28.17 -9.96 -18.50
C HIS A 362 -27.32 -11.07 -19.10
N ARG A 363 -26.32 -11.54 -18.35
CA ARG A 363 -25.44 -12.66 -18.70
C ARG A 363 -25.87 -13.90 -17.94
N GLN A 364 -26.33 -14.88 -18.65
CA GLN A 364 -26.67 -16.19 -18.07
C GLN A 364 -25.41 -16.87 -17.55
N ALA A 365 -25.55 -17.65 -16.49
CA ALA A 365 -24.50 -18.53 -16.04
C ALA A 365 -24.05 -19.44 -17.18
N SER A 366 -22.74 -19.51 -17.40
CA SER A 366 -22.18 -20.34 -18.46
C SER A 366 -20.83 -20.92 -18.03
N THR A 367 -20.50 -22.07 -18.58
CA THR A 367 -19.15 -22.62 -18.46
C THR A 367 -18.53 -22.64 -19.85
N THR A 368 -17.35 -22.07 -19.98
CA THR A 368 -16.61 -22.15 -21.24
C THR A 368 -16.18 -23.61 -21.45
N PRO A 369 -16.71 -24.31 -22.46
CA PRO A 369 -16.41 -25.73 -22.63
C PRO A 369 -14.95 -25.96 -23.03
N LEU A 370 -14.41 -27.13 -22.67
CA LEU A 370 -13.02 -27.54 -22.95
C LEU A 370 -12.64 -27.33 -24.43
N GLU A 371 -13.53 -27.60 -25.37
CA GLU A 371 -13.28 -27.50 -26.81
C GLU A 371 -12.88 -26.08 -27.22
N LYS A 372 -13.39 -25.04 -26.55
CA LYS A 372 -13.07 -23.65 -26.85
C LYS A 372 -11.70 -23.23 -26.32
N VAL A 373 -11.25 -23.84 -25.23
CA VAL A 373 -9.98 -23.48 -24.56
C VAL A 373 -8.90 -24.54 -24.74
N ARG A 374 -9.21 -25.66 -25.39
CA ARG A 374 -8.29 -26.79 -25.63
C ARG A 374 -6.95 -26.34 -26.25
N GLY A 375 -7.01 -25.51 -27.26
CA GLY A 375 -5.81 -25.01 -27.95
C GLY A 375 -4.93 -24.14 -27.03
N GLU A 376 -5.55 -23.27 -26.27
CA GLU A 376 -4.89 -22.39 -25.31
C GLU A 376 -4.27 -23.19 -24.16
N LEU A 377 -5.05 -24.14 -23.59
CA LEU A 377 -4.56 -25.03 -22.53
C LEU A 377 -3.38 -25.85 -22.99
N ARG A 378 -3.47 -26.47 -24.19
CA ARG A 378 -2.37 -27.25 -24.75
C ARG A 378 -1.14 -26.39 -24.95
N ALA A 379 -1.26 -25.20 -25.52
CA ALA A 379 -0.13 -24.28 -25.70
C ALA A 379 0.51 -23.89 -24.36
N ARG A 380 -0.29 -23.62 -23.32
CA ARG A 380 0.18 -23.33 -21.97
C ARG A 380 0.94 -24.53 -21.35
N LEU A 381 0.41 -25.74 -21.48
CA LEU A 381 1.07 -26.95 -20.98
C LEU A 381 2.37 -27.25 -21.72
N VAL A 382 2.39 -27.09 -23.04
CA VAL A 382 3.63 -27.23 -23.85
C VAL A 382 4.65 -26.21 -23.40
N GLU A 383 4.27 -24.96 -23.21
CA GLU A 383 5.16 -23.89 -22.76
C GLU A 383 5.75 -24.19 -21.37
N GLN A 384 4.91 -24.64 -20.44
CA GLN A 384 5.35 -25.02 -19.09
C GLN A 384 6.32 -26.20 -19.12
N ALA A 385 5.98 -27.28 -19.79
CA ALA A 385 6.83 -28.47 -19.87
C ALA A 385 8.14 -28.19 -20.65
N ALA A 386 8.10 -27.33 -21.66
CA ALA A 386 9.29 -26.89 -22.38
C ALA A 386 10.22 -26.07 -21.47
N ARG A 387 9.66 -25.20 -20.62
CA ARG A 387 10.42 -24.41 -19.65
C ARG A 387 11.11 -25.30 -18.62
N GLU A 388 10.41 -26.27 -18.05
CA GLU A 388 10.96 -27.24 -17.11
C GLU A 388 12.10 -28.06 -17.74
N ARG A 389 11.93 -28.48 -18.99
CA ARG A 389 13.00 -29.20 -19.72
C ARG A 389 14.21 -28.35 -20.02
N ALA A 390 14.03 -27.09 -20.40
CA ALA A 390 15.11 -26.14 -20.64
C ALA A 390 15.90 -25.88 -19.36
N GLU A 391 15.20 -25.73 -18.24
CA GLU A 391 15.80 -25.51 -16.91
C GLU A 391 16.60 -26.75 -16.48
N LEU A 392 16.02 -27.94 -16.53
CA LEU A 392 16.72 -29.19 -16.20
C LEU A 392 17.95 -29.42 -17.07
N ALA A 393 17.89 -29.09 -18.35
CA ALA A 393 19.04 -29.19 -19.23
C ALA A 393 20.14 -28.18 -18.86
N ALA A 394 19.78 -26.96 -18.50
CA ALA A 394 20.71 -25.95 -18.02
C ALA A 394 21.30 -26.30 -16.66
N GLU A 395 20.52 -26.85 -15.72
CA GLU A 395 20.99 -27.34 -14.42
C GLU A 395 21.97 -28.52 -14.59
N SER A 396 21.66 -29.48 -15.47
CA SER A 396 22.59 -30.58 -15.79
C SER A 396 23.91 -30.04 -16.34
N ALA A 397 23.86 -29.06 -17.23
CA ALA A 397 25.07 -28.42 -17.76
C ALA A 397 25.84 -27.63 -16.68
N PHE A 398 25.14 -26.99 -15.75
CA PHE A 398 25.72 -26.29 -14.60
C PHE A 398 26.48 -27.27 -13.68
N GLU A 399 25.90 -28.43 -13.38
CA GLU A 399 26.60 -29.47 -12.62
C GLU A 399 27.86 -29.98 -13.33
N GLU A 400 27.80 -30.16 -14.65
CA GLU A 400 28.94 -30.59 -15.45
C GLU A 400 30.04 -29.51 -15.46
N ALA A 401 29.66 -28.24 -15.60
CA ALA A 401 30.58 -27.09 -15.51
C ALA A 401 31.29 -27.05 -14.15
N ASN A 402 30.55 -27.24 -13.06
CA ASN A 402 31.13 -27.30 -11.71
C ASN A 402 32.04 -28.50 -11.46
N ARG A 403 31.90 -29.59 -12.26
CA ARG A 403 32.83 -30.74 -12.26
C ARG A 403 34.03 -30.54 -13.20
N GLY A 404 34.14 -29.35 -13.80
CA GLY A 404 35.31 -28.97 -14.63
C GLY A 404 35.09 -29.11 -16.14
N ALA A 405 33.85 -29.38 -16.60
CA ALA A 405 33.58 -29.37 -18.04
C ALA A 405 33.67 -27.93 -18.57
N LYS A 406 34.32 -27.76 -19.72
CA LYS A 406 34.43 -26.46 -20.38
C LYS A 406 33.11 -26.09 -21.03
N LEU A 407 32.75 -24.81 -21.00
CA LEU A 407 31.50 -24.33 -21.55
C LEU A 407 31.40 -24.54 -23.07
N GLU A 408 32.55 -24.54 -23.78
CA GLU A 408 32.65 -24.88 -25.20
C GLU A 408 32.16 -26.32 -25.48
N ALA A 409 32.61 -27.28 -24.67
CA ALA A 409 32.20 -28.69 -24.81
C ALA A 409 30.70 -28.89 -24.49
N LEU A 410 30.16 -28.12 -23.52
CA LEU A 410 28.73 -28.13 -23.20
C LEU A 410 27.90 -27.49 -24.32
N ALA A 411 28.43 -26.44 -24.96
CA ALA A 411 27.81 -25.81 -26.14
C ALA A 411 27.66 -26.84 -27.28
N ASP A 412 28.74 -27.58 -27.60
CA ASP A 412 28.72 -28.63 -28.63
C ASP A 412 27.76 -29.77 -28.28
N LYS A 413 27.81 -30.26 -27.02
CA LYS A 413 26.94 -31.33 -26.52
C LYS A 413 25.46 -30.99 -26.66
N HIS A 414 25.07 -29.78 -26.27
CA HIS A 414 23.69 -29.33 -26.32
C HIS A 414 23.31 -28.62 -27.62
N LYS A 415 24.24 -28.53 -28.60
CA LYS A 415 24.08 -27.82 -29.87
C LYS A 415 23.65 -26.35 -29.70
N LEU A 416 24.26 -25.67 -28.72
CA LEU A 416 24.01 -24.30 -28.39
C LEU A 416 25.14 -23.38 -28.85
N THR A 417 24.83 -22.10 -29.05
CA THR A 417 25.84 -21.11 -29.39
C THR A 417 26.44 -20.53 -28.11
N LEU A 418 27.76 -20.60 -28.00
CA LEU A 418 28.51 -19.94 -26.94
C LEU A 418 28.52 -18.44 -27.20
N ALA A 419 28.10 -17.68 -26.21
CA ALA A 419 28.12 -16.23 -26.27
C ALA A 419 29.05 -15.63 -25.21
N HIS A 420 29.59 -14.44 -25.49
CA HIS A 420 30.46 -13.70 -24.59
C HIS A 420 29.77 -12.36 -24.25
N SER A 421 29.79 -11.98 -22.97
CA SER A 421 29.36 -10.64 -22.59
C SER A 421 30.49 -9.63 -22.86
N PRO A 422 30.17 -8.38 -23.18
CA PRO A 422 31.10 -7.28 -22.95
C PRO A 422 31.41 -7.16 -21.46
N ALA A 423 32.36 -6.29 -21.08
CA ALA A 423 32.55 -5.93 -19.67
C ALA A 423 31.37 -5.09 -19.22
N VAL A 424 30.52 -5.63 -18.34
CA VAL A 424 29.27 -5.00 -17.85
C VAL A 424 29.36 -4.77 -16.35
N SER A 425 28.79 -3.66 -15.88
CA SER A 425 28.56 -3.37 -14.47
C SER A 425 27.12 -3.72 -14.04
N SER A 426 26.85 -3.76 -12.76
CA SER A 426 25.56 -4.18 -12.19
C SER A 426 24.37 -3.31 -12.66
N ASP A 427 24.61 -2.06 -13.02
CA ASP A 427 23.62 -1.09 -13.50
C ASP A 427 23.37 -1.15 -15.01
N GLN A 428 24.17 -1.95 -15.75
CA GLN A 428 24.08 -2.03 -17.20
C GLN A 428 23.29 -3.27 -17.66
N PRO A 429 22.43 -3.11 -18.68
CA PRO A 429 21.75 -4.25 -19.27
C PRO A 429 22.74 -5.16 -19.98
N ILE A 430 22.62 -6.46 -19.74
CA ILE A 430 23.46 -7.46 -20.39
C ILE A 430 22.91 -7.75 -21.79
N PRO A 431 23.67 -7.48 -22.87
CA PRO A 431 23.23 -7.78 -24.23
C PRO A 431 22.87 -9.26 -24.39
N GLY A 432 21.70 -9.55 -24.96
CA GLY A 432 21.21 -10.91 -25.16
C GLY A 432 20.52 -11.55 -23.96
N LEU A 433 20.66 -10.98 -22.75
CA LEU A 433 20.08 -11.49 -21.49
C LEU A 433 19.11 -10.50 -20.84
N GLN A 434 18.40 -9.70 -21.66
CA GLN A 434 17.37 -8.78 -21.17
C GLN A 434 16.30 -9.56 -20.38
N GLY A 435 16.00 -9.12 -19.18
CA GLY A 435 15.04 -9.79 -18.28
C GLY A 435 15.64 -10.81 -17.32
N VAL A 436 16.93 -11.18 -17.45
CA VAL A 436 17.62 -11.95 -16.42
C VAL A 436 18.01 -11.00 -15.28
N LYS A 437 17.44 -11.23 -14.10
CA LYS A 437 17.72 -10.43 -12.89
C LYS A 437 18.63 -11.21 -11.96
N GLY A 438 19.50 -10.52 -11.23
CA GLY A 438 20.35 -11.13 -10.22
C GLY A 438 21.56 -11.90 -10.77
N LEU A 439 21.83 -11.86 -12.10
CA LEU A 439 22.95 -12.58 -12.67
C LEU A 439 24.30 -11.96 -12.25
N PHE A 440 24.38 -10.64 -12.10
CA PHE A 440 25.59 -9.96 -11.66
C PHE A 440 25.92 -10.34 -10.21
N GLU A 441 24.93 -10.28 -9.35
CA GLU A 441 25.02 -10.64 -7.92
C GLU A 441 25.38 -12.13 -7.73
N ALA A 442 24.93 -12.99 -8.62
CA ALA A 442 25.23 -14.42 -8.55
C ALA A 442 26.71 -14.75 -8.80
N PHE A 443 27.46 -13.82 -9.38
CA PHE A 443 28.91 -13.95 -9.51
C PHE A 443 29.67 -13.48 -8.26
N GLU A 444 29.00 -12.94 -7.24
CA GLU A 444 29.62 -12.52 -5.99
C GLU A 444 30.33 -13.69 -5.32
N GLY A 445 31.60 -13.53 -5.01
CA GLY A 445 32.45 -14.59 -4.44
C GLY A 445 32.95 -15.66 -5.42
N LEU A 446 32.52 -15.64 -6.70
CA LEU A 446 33.01 -16.57 -7.72
C LEU A 446 34.29 -16.06 -8.34
N GLY A 447 35.23 -17.01 -8.60
CA GLY A 447 36.45 -16.80 -9.34
C GLY A 447 36.29 -17.03 -10.84
N ALA A 448 37.30 -16.61 -11.63
CA ALA A 448 37.32 -16.90 -13.06
C ALA A 448 37.22 -18.41 -13.33
N GLY A 449 36.41 -18.79 -14.29
CA GLY A 449 36.14 -20.19 -14.65
C GLY A 449 35.01 -20.83 -13.85
N GLN A 450 34.46 -20.19 -12.84
CA GLN A 450 33.33 -20.71 -12.05
C GLN A 450 31.98 -20.29 -12.65
N ALA A 451 31.02 -21.22 -12.57
CA ALA A 451 29.68 -21.04 -13.08
C ALA A 451 28.75 -20.38 -12.02
N ALA A 452 27.96 -19.41 -12.44
CA ALA A 452 26.83 -18.90 -11.66
C ALA A 452 25.67 -19.90 -11.71
N PRO A 453 24.76 -19.91 -10.70
CA PRO A 453 23.52 -20.68 -10.76
C PRO A 453 22.72 -20.41 -12.03
N VAL A 454 21.91 -21.37 -12.44
CA VAL A 454 21.03 -21.23 -13.61
C VAL A 454 19.95 -20.18 -13.36
N PHE A 455 19.71 -19.33 -14.35
CA PHE A 455 18.62 -18.36 -14.33
C PHE A 455 17.62 -18.66 -15.45
N SER A 456 16.36 -18.74 -15.08
CA SER A 456 15.27 -18.83 -16.03
C SER A 456 14.74 -17.42 -16.39
N PHE A 457 14.45 -17.19 -17.67
CA PHE A 457 13.90 -15.94 -18.19
C PHE A 457 12.91 -16.21 -19.33
N GLU A 458 12.36 -15.18 -19.93
CA GLU A 458 11.28 -15.33 -20.92
C GLU A 458 11.65 -16.26 -22.08
N ARG A 459 12.89 -16.19 -22.57
CA ARG A 459 13.35 -16.97 -23.74
C ARG A 459 13.92 -18.34 -23.42
N GLY A 460 14.01 -18.74 -22.14
CA GLY A 460 14.55 -20.02 -21.71
C GLY A 460 15.37 -19.95 -20.43
N SER A 461 16.42 -20.72 -20.34
CA SER A 461 17.34 -20.72 -19.19
C SER A 461 18.77 -20.39 -19.63
N VAL A 462 19.55 -19.79 -18.76
CA VAL A 462 20.93 -19.38 -19.03
C VAL A 462 21.87 -19.98 -18.01
N LEU A 463 22.98 -20.52 -18.51
CA LEU A 463 24.15 -20.90 -17.74
C LEU A 463 25.29 -19.95 -18.09
N ALA A 464 25.86 -19.28 -17.09
CA ALA A 464 26.94 -18.32 -17.26
C ALA A 464 28.17 -18.70 -16.44
N VAL A 465 29.36 -18.49 -16.99
CA VAL A 465 30.67 -18.77 -16.38
C VAL A 465 31.47 -17.48 -16.38
N LEU A 466 32.00 -17.08 -15.23
CA LEU A 466 32.81 -15.88 -15.09
C LEU A 466 34.12 -16.05 -15.89
N GLU A 467 34.43 -15.10 -16.76
CA GLU A 467 35.68 -15.04 -17.53
C GLU A 467 36.70 -14.14 -16.82
N GLU A 468 36.25 -12.95 -16.46
CA GLU A 468 37.13 -11.93 -15.90
C GLU A 468 36.35 -11.03 -14.95
N ARG A 469 36.98 -10.67 -13.85
CA ARG A 469 36.53 -9.67 -12.92
C ARG A 469 37.43 -8.45 -13.01
N ILE A 470 36.90 -7.35 -13.47
CA ILE A 470 37.60 -6.07 -13.56
C ILE A 470 37.23 -5.28 -12.29
N PRO A 471 38.14 -5.13 -11.34
CA PRO A 471 37.86 -4.51 -10.07
C PRO A 471 37.44 -3.05 -10.25
N GLU A 472 36.68 -2.56 -9.29
CA GLU A 472 36.39 -1.11 -9.22
C GLU A 472 37.70 -0.31 -9.15
N GLN A 473 37.72 0.82 -9.81
CA GLN A 473 38.88 1.70 -9.79
C GLN A 473 38.45 3.17 -9.81
N VAL A 474 39.19 4.00 -9.08
CA VAL A 474 39.01 5.45 -9.15
C VAL A 474 39.67 5.96 -10.42
N ARG A 475 38.94 6.70 -11.25
CA ARG A 475 39.50 7.33 -12.46
C ARG A 475 40.57 8.33 -12.08
N PRO A 476 41.77 8.28 -12.72
CA PRO A 476 42.85 9.24 -12.43
C PRO A 476 42.38 10.69 -12.60
N LEU A 477 42.93 11.59 -11.78
CA LEU A 477 42.57 13.02 -11.83
C LEU A 477 42.68 13.62 -13.23
N GLU A 478 43.67 13.20 -14.01
CA GLU A 478 43.90 13.72 -15.36
C GLU A 478 42.72 13.41 -16.32
N GLU A 479 42.04 12.28 -16.10
CA GLU A 479 40.87 11.88 -16.91
C GLU A 479 39.59 12.61 -16.49
N VAL A 480 39.49 13.01 -15.21
CA VAL A 480 38.29 13.63 -14.63
C VAL A 480 38.53 15.09 -14.28
N LYS A 481 39.63 15.68 -14.71
CA LYS A 481 40.05 17.02 -14.33
C LYS A 481 38.98 18.07 -14.59
N GLU A 482 38.27 17.97 -15.70
CA GLU A 482 37.21 18.90 -16.04
C GLU A 482 35.97 18.72 -15.14
N ASP A 483 35.59 17.48 -14.85
CA ASP A 483 34.47 17.17 -13.95
C ASP A 483 34.78 17.69 -12.53
N VAL A 484 36.00 17.46 -12.04
CA VAL A 484 36.51 17.98 -10.78
C VAL A 484 36.51 19.49 -10.76
N ARG A 485 36.92 20.13 -11.87
CA ARG A 485 36.93 21.61 -12.00
C ARG A 485 35.51 22.16 -11.89
N LEU A 486 34.57 21.59 -12.58
CA LEU A 486 33.17 22.02 -12.50
C LEU A 486 32.60 21.85 -11.09
N ALA A 487 32.90 20.73 -10.41
CA ALA A 487 32.48 20.49 -9.03
C ALA A 487 33.07 21.52 -8.06
N VAL A 488 34.39 21.83 -8.16
CA VAL A 488 35.03 22.85 -7.34
C VAL A 488 34.44 24.25 -7.60
N LEU A 489 34.20 24.60 -8.86
CA LEU A 489 33.57 25.88 -9.21
C LEU A 489 32.15 25.98 -8.65
N ALA A 490 31.37 24.90 -8.70
CA ALA A 490 30.01 24.85 -8.14
C ALA A 490 30.02 25.09 -6.62
N VAL A 491 30.91 24.42 -5.89
CA VAL A 491 31.08 24.61 -4.43
C VAL A 491 31.49 26.05 -4.11
N LYS A 492 32.46 26.60 -4.84
CA LYS A 492 32.90 27.97 -4.64
C LYS A 492 31.84 29.00 -5.00
N ALA A 493 31.07 28.77 -6.06
CA ALA A 493 29.97 29.63 -6.46
C ALA A 493 28.85 29.64 -5.42
N GLN A 494 28.52 28.46 -4.86
CA GLN A 494 27.56 28.32 -3.77
C GLN A 494 28.03 29.10 -2.51
N GLU A 495 29.29 28.95 -2.11
CA GLU A 495 29.82 29.65 -0.96
C GLU A 495 29.85 31.17 -1.20
N LEU A 496 30.22 31.62 -2.39
CA LEU A 496 30.18 33.04 -2.76
C LEU A 496 28.75 33.59 -2.75
N ALA A 497 27.75 32.80 -3.27
CA ALA A 497 26.35 33.19 -3.21
C ALA A 497 25.86 33.32 -1.76
N ARG A 498 26.29 32.42 -0.87
CA ARG A 498 26.00 32.48 0.57
C ARG A 498 26.58 33.75 1.21
N GLN A 499 27.82 34.05 0.91
CA GLN A 499 28.50 35.23 1.42
C GLN A 499 27.88 36.55 0.91
N GLU A 500 27.54 36.61 -0.37
CA GLU A 500 26.83 37.76 -0.95
C GLU A 500 25.44 37.94 -0.33
N ALA A 501 24.72 36.84 -0.10
CA ALA A 501 23.45 36.88 0.62
C ALA A 501 23.60 37.39 2.05
N ALA A 502 24.60 36.92 2.77
CA ALA A 502 24.90 37.40 4.13
C ALA A 502 25.31 38.87 4.17
N LYS A 503 26.14 39.34 3.22
CA LYS A 503 26.48 40.75 3.07
C LYS A 503 25.25 41.60 2.79
N LEU A 504 24.36 41.14 1.93
CA LEU A 504 23.12 41.85 1.64
C LEU A 504 22.21 41.93 2.86
N ILE A 505 22.09 40.86 3.64
CA ILE A 505 21.36 40.86 4.91
C ILE A 505 21.95 41.89 5.87
N ALA A 506 23.26 41.90 6.04
CA ALA A 506 23.95 42.87 6.91
C ALA A 506 23.71 44.34 6.47
N ALA A 507 23.72 44.59 5.16
CA ALA A 507 23.41 45.93 4.63
C ALA A 507 21.93 46.31 4.88
N LEU A 508 21.00 45.38 4.69
CA LEU A 508 19.55 45.60 4.92
C LEU A 508 19.22 45.76 6.41
N ALA A 509 20.00 45.19 7.31
CA ALA A 509 19.80 45.33 8.76
C ALA A 509 19.97 46.77 9.28
N ALA A 510 20.70 47.60 8.56
CA ALA A 510 20.86 49.02 8.88
C ALA A 510 19.70 49.91 8.36
N GLU A 511 18.83 49.38 7.55
CA GLU A 511 17.73 50.13 6.92
C GLU A 511 16.50 50.18 7.83
N LYS A 512 15.76 51.29 7.75
CA LYS A 512 14.49 51.45 8.48
C LYS A 512 13.38 50.51 7.95
N ASP A 513 13.36 50.29 6.65
CA ASP A 513 12.41 49.40 5.99
C ASP A 513 13.16 48.45 5.04
N PRO A 514 13.71 47.35 5.58
CA PRO A 514 14.44 46.36 4.79
C PRO A 514 13.62 45.74 3.66
N ALA A 515 12.31 45.56 3.84
CA ALA A 515 11.44 44.98 2.83
C ALA A 515 11.25 45.88 1.61
N ALA A 516 11.05 47.20 1.83
CA ALA A 516 10.94 48.16 0.76
C ALA A 516 12.26 48.38 0.02
N VAL A 517 13.40 48.37 0.74
CA VAL A 517 14.72 48.46 0.14
C VAL A 517 15.05 47.20 -0.67
N LEU A 518 14.77 46.02 -0.13
CA LEU A 518 14.97 44.76 -0.84
C LEU A 518 14.11 44.69 -2.12
N ALA A 519 12.84 45.10 -2.06
CA ALA A 519 11.94 45.12 -3.20
C ALA A 519 12.44 45.96 -4.40
N LYS A 520 13.31 46.91 -4.17
CA LYS A 520 13.91 47.77 -5.22
C LYS A 520 15.18 47.17 -5.84
N LYS A 521 15.72 46.08 -5.28
CA LYS A 521 16.92 45.43 -5.83
C LYS A 521 16.57 44.69 -7.15
N PRO A 522 17.47 44.72 -8.12
CA PRO A 522 17.27 43.97 -9.38
C PRO A 522 17.03 42.48 -9.09
N GLY A 523 15.98 41.92 -9.68
CA GLY A 523 15.62 40.52 -9.50
C GLY A 523 14.83 40.21 -8.22
N ALA A 524 14.63 41.22 -7.35
CA ALA A 524 13.78 41.01 -6.18
C ALA A 524 12.30 40.87 -6.58
N LYS A 525 11.58 40.02 -5.82
CA LYS A 525 10.15 39.78 -6.00
C LYS A 525 9.41 40.07 -4.69
N ARG A 526 8.13 40.40 -4.82
CA ARG A 526 7.20 40.53 -3.69
C ARG A 526 6.19 39.41 -3.75
N SER A 527 5.94 38.74 -2.62
CA SER A 527 4.93 37.69 -2.55
C SER A 527 3.51 38.26 -2.60
N ALA A 528 2.55 37.43 -2.94
CA ALA A 528 1.15 37.66 -2.56
C ALA A 528 1.00 37.60 -1.03
N TRP A 529 -0.21 37.85 -0.51
CA TRP A 529 -0.55 37.53 0.86
C TRP A 529 -0.65 36.02 1.02
N LEU A 530 0.18 35.43 1.86
CA LEU A 530 0.36 34.00 2.03
C LEU A 530 -0.06 33.56 3.42
N GLY A 531 -0.86 32.50 3.52
CA GLY A 531 -1.04 31.72 4.73
C GLY A 531 0.19 30.86 5.03
N GLU A 532 0.26 30.23 6.20
CA GLU A 532 1.43 29.47 6.63
C GLU A 532 1.75 28.25 5.73
N GLU A 533 0.71 27.64 5.17
CA GLU A 533 0.84 26.46 4.29
C GLU A 533 0.87 26.81 2.80
N ASP A 534 0.78 28.11 2.46
CA ASP A 534 0.76 28.51 1.06
C ASP A 534 2.14 28.36 0.41
N ALA A 535 2.14 28.08 -0.88
CA ALA A 535 3.35 28.00 -1.69
C ALA A 535 3.45 29.18 -2.66
N ILE A 536 4.69 29.59 -2.96
CA ILE A 536 4.97 30.59 -4.00
C ILE A 536 5.25 29.82 -5.30
N GLU A 537 4.42 30.05 -6.30
CA GLU A 537 4.55 29.39 -7.60
C GLU A 537 5.93 29.65 -8.24
N GLY A 538 6.57 28.58 -8.71
CA GLY A 538 7.91 28.65 -9.33
C GLY A 538 9.07 28.85 -8.35
N LEU A 539 8.86 28.73 -7.03
CA LEU A 539 9.91 28.79 -6.03
C LEU A 539 10.01 27.47 -5.24
N ALA A 540 11.02 26.67 -5.53
CA ALA A 540 11.20 25.32 -4.94
C ALA A 540 11.26 25.32 -3.40
N SER A 541 11.83 26.36 -2.78
CA SER A 541 11.95 26.49 -1.31
C SER A 541 10.90 27.44 -0.71
N SER A 542 9.72 27.57 -1.33
CA SER A 542 8.67 28.49 -0.89
C SER A 542 8.23 28.26 0.56
N ALA A 543 8.08 27.00 1.00
CA ALA A 543 7.69 26.67 2.38
C ALA A 543 8.68 27.21 3.42
N ALA A 544 10.00 27.09 3.17
CA ALA A 544 11.04 27.63 4.07
C ALA A 544 10.98 29.16 4.13
N LEU A 545 10.74 29.81 2.99
CA LEU A 545 10.57 31.26 2.93
C LEU A 545 9.34 31.72 3.69
N VAL A 546 8.17 31.10 3.45
CA VAL A 546 6.91 31.44 4.12
C VAL A 546 7.06 31.28 5.62
N LYS A 547 7.58 30.14 6.08
CA LYS A 547 7.86 29.90 7.51
C LYS A 547 8.80 30.94 8.10
N ALA A 548 9.87 31.31 7.39
CA ALA A 548 10.78 32.34 7.85
C ALA A 548 10.11 33.72 7.99
N LEU A 549 9.20 34.09 7.07
CA LEU A 549 8.44 35.33 7.15
C LEU A 549 7.43 35.32 8.31
N PHE A 550 6.75 34.20 8.57
CA PHE A 550 5.83 34.05 9.69
C PHE A 550 6.52 34.24 11.05
N GLN A 551 7.76 33.76 11.18
CA GLN A 551 8.56 33.88 12.40
C GLN A 551 9.06 35.31 12.68
N ARG A 552 8.95 36.25 11.73
CA ARG A 552 9.42 37.62 11.94
C ARG A 552 8.38 38.48 12.64
N PRO A 553 8.73 39.19 13.71
CA PRO A 553 7.92 40.27 14.25
C PRO A 553 7.98 41.50 13.34
N GLU A 554 6.93 42.32 13.32
CA GLU A 554 6.88 43.54 12.50
C GLU A 554 8.03 44.53 12.81
N GLY A 555 8.48 44.57 14.07
CA GLY A 555 9.60 45.39 14.49
C GLY A 555 11.00 44.88 14.08
N ARG A 556 11.09 43.64 13.56
CA ARG A 556 12.32 43.04 13.01
C ARG A 556 12.01 42.26 11.75
N PRO A 557 11.65 42.93 10.66
CA PRO A 557 11.10 42.29 9.48
C PRO A 557 12.12 41.48 8.65
N LEU A 558 13.42 41.76 8.80
CA LEU A 558 14.47 41.08 8.03
C LEU A 558 14.69 39.65 8.54
N VAL A 559 14.80 38.68 7.63
CA VAL A 559 15.23 37.33 7.94
C VAL A 559 16.74 37.32 8.17
N ASP A 560 17.17 36.86 9.34
CA ASP A 560 18.54 37.07 9.84
C ASP A 560 19.60 36.25 9.12
N GLN A 561 19.23 35.20 8.41
CA GLN A 561 20.14 34.29 7.70
C GLN A 561 19.64 33.99 6.29
N PRO A 562 20.57 33.78 5.34
CA PRO A 562 20.19 33.33 4.01
C PRO A 562 19.44 31.99 4.06
N ILE A 563 18.30 31.87 3.37
CA ILE A 563 17.53 30.63 3.27
C ILE A 563 18.11 29.81 2.11
N PRO A 564 18.63 28.60 2.37
CA PRO A 564 19.20 27.76 1.32
C PRO A 564 18.14 27.23 0.37
N THR A 565 18.48 27.17 -0.90
CA THR A 565 17.69 26.54 -1.96
C THR A 565 18.61 25.68 -2.83
N GLU A 566 18.04 24.84 -3.69
CA GLU A 566 18.84 24.08 -4.67
C GLU A 566 19.59 24.99 -5.64
N GLN A 567 19.05 26.17 -5.95
CA GLN A 567 19.61 27.11 -6.93
C GLN A 567 20.53 28.18 -6.32
N GLY A 568 20.58 28.29 -4.99
CA GLY A 568 21.33 29.33 -4.30
C GLY A 568 20.73 29.71 -2.96
N PHE A 569 20.69 31.00 -2.64
CA PHE A 569 20.26 31.51 -1.34
C PHE A 569 19.23 32.62 -1.48
N LEU A 570 18.14 32.54 -0.71
CA LEU A 570 17.15 33.61 -0.61
C LEU A 570 17.50 34.56 0.52
N VAL A 571 17.43 35.86 0.21
CA VAL A 571 17.35 36.95 1.18
C VAL A 571 15.92 37.41 1.22
N ALA A 572 15.34 37.56 2.41
CA ALA A 572 13.93 37.88 2.56
C ALA A 572 13.66 38.86 3.69
N ALA A 573 12.63 39.65 3.54
CA ALA A 573 12.13 40.55 4.58
C ALA A 573 10.60 40.56 4.57
N LEU A 574 9.99 40.56 5.76
CA LEU A 574 8.55 40.71 5.97
C LEU A 574 8.12 42.12 5.55
N GLY A 575 7.14 42.20 4.63
CA GLY A 575 6.54 43.45 4.17
C GLY A 575 5.29 43.84 4.95
N GLY A 576 4.66 42.86 5.61
CA GLY A 576 3.49 43.08 6.45
C GLY A 576 2.84 41.77 6.91
N LYS A 577 2.09 41.88 8.01
CA LYS A 577 1.17 40.83 8.52
C LYS A 577 -0.25 41.31 8.44
N GLN A 578 -1.13 40.49 7.99
CA GLN A 578 -2.58 40.72 7.96
C GLN A 578 -3.23 39.78 8.96
N LEU A 579 -3.67 40.33 10.08
CA LEU A 579 -4.44 39.59 11.07
C LEU A 579 -5.85 39.32 10.56
N PRO A 580 -6.48 38.20 10.92
CA PRO A 580 -7.85 37.89 10.53
C PRO A 580 -8.85 38.88 11.15
N SER A 581 -9.88 39.19 10.37
CA SER A 581 -11.01 40.01 10.90
C SER A 581 -11.81 39.22 11.94
N PRO A 582 -12.49 39.90 12.87
CA PRO A 582 -13.40 39.23 13.82
C PRO A 582 -14.50 38.39 13.14
N GLN A 583 -15.02 38.86 12.00
CA GLN A 583 -16.03 38.12 11.22
C GLN A 583 -15.47 36.81 10.67
N LEU A 584 -14.26 36.84 10.07
CA LEU A 584 -13.61 35.64 9.53
C LEU A 584 -13.29 34.63 10.63
N LYS A 585 -12.86 35.11 11.82
CA LYS A 585 -12.65 34.24 12.98
C LYS A 585 -13.94 33.56 13.42
N GLU A 586 -15.06 34.31 13.46
CA GLU A 586 -16.36 33.75 13.87
C GLU A 586 -16.86 32.71 12.86
N GLU A 587 -16.73 32.98 11.55
CA GLU A 587 -17.06 32.01 10.49
C GLU A 587 -16.28 30.68 10.61
N LYS A 588 -15.01 30.75 11.01
CA LYS A 588 -14.13 29.58 11.11
C LYS A 588 -14.08 28.95 12.51
N ARG A 589 -14.71 29.56 13.50
CA ARG A 589 -14.66 29.17 14.92
C ARG A 589 -15.08 27.72 15.15
N GLN A 590 -16.24 27.34 14.59
CA GLN A 590 -16.79 25.99 14.79
C GLN A 590 -15.91 24.92 14.14
N GLU A 591 -15.45 25.15 12.92
CA GLU A 591 -14.56 24.25 12.17
C GLU A 591 -13.24 24.05 12.93
N MET A 592 -12.58 25.14 13.33
CA MET A 592 -11.32 25.10 14.08
C MET A 592 -11.48 24.41 15.43
N SER A 593 -12.55 24.72 16.15
CA SER A 593 -12.84 24.08 17.43
C SER A 593 -12.96 22.56 17.29
N GLN A 594 -13.66 22.09 16.26
CA GLN A 594 -13.83 20.67 16.00
C GLN A 594 -12.51 20.00 15.58
N GLN A 595 -11.71 20.67 14.78
CA GLN A 595 -10.37 20.18 14.37
C GLN A 595 -9.44 20.05 15.59
N LEU A 596 -9.34 21.08 16.41
CA LEU A 596 -8.53 21.08 17.63
C LEU A 596 -9.00 20.02 18.62
N LEU A 597 -10.31 19.90 18.81
CA LEU A 597 -10.87 18.87 19.70
C LEU A 597 -10.51 17.47 19.21
N THR A 598 -10.67 17.19 17.93
CA THR A 598 -10.33 15.90 17.33
C THR A 598 -8.83 15.59 17.48
N LEU A 599 -7.97 16.58 17.22
CA LEU A 599 -6.52 16.44 17.41
C LEU A 599 -6.19 16.15 18.89
N ARG A 600 -6.79 16.87 19.81
CA ARG A 600 -6.57 16.71 21.26
C ARG A 600 -7.04 15.33 21.75
N GLN A 601 -8.21 14.88 21.28
CA GLN A 601 -8.73 13.55 21.56
C GLN A 601 -7.75 12.47 21.13
N ARG A 602 -7.23 12.57 19.93
CA ARG A 602 -6.23 11.65 19.40
C ARG A 602 -4.93 11.66 20.22
N GLN A 603 -4.41 12.84 20.52
CA GLN A 603 -3.20 12.99 21.34
C GLN A 603 -3.37 12.37 22.74
N LEU A 604 -4.54 12.57 23.38
CA LEU A 604 -4.83 11.96 24.67
C LEU A 604 -4.90 10.42 24.58
N GLN A 605 -5.53 9.87 23.54
CA GLN A 605 -5.57 8.42 23.33
C GLN A 605 -4.17 7.84 23.11
N GLU A 606 -3.37 8.47 22.23
CA GLU A 606 -1.97 8.05 21.97
C GLU A 606 -1.11 8.13 23.23
N SER A 607 -1.22 9.22 23.98
CA SER A 607 -0.48 9.40 25.26
C SER A 607 -0.92 8.40 26.32
N PHE A 608 -2.21 8.10 26.40
CA PHE A 608 -2.73 7.10 27.32
C PHE A 608 -2.19 5.71 27.04
N ILE A 609 -2.19 5.29 25.75
CA ILE A 609 -1.62 4.01 25.33
C ILE A 609 -0.10 3.98 25.60
N ALA A 610 0.61 5.06 25.31
CA ALA A 610 2.03 5.16 25.59
C ALA A 610 2.35 5.02 27.09
N ASP A 611 1.56 5.65 27.97
CA ASP A 611 1.70 5.53 29.41
C ASP A 611 1.44 4.10 29.90
N LEU A 612 0.40 3.44 29.36
CA LEU A 612 0.12 2.04 29.66
C LEU A 612 1.28 1.13 29.25
N ARG A 613 1.90 1.37 28.07
CA ARG A 613 3.07 0.61 27.61
C ARG A 613 4.29 0.78 28.50
N VAL A 614 4.56 2.00 28.96
CA VAL A 614 5.69 2.28 29.87
C VAL A 614 5.54 1.56 31.21
N LYS A 615 4.32 1.42 31.68
CA LYS A 615 3.99 0.77 32.97
C LYS A 615 3.91 -0.76 32.87
N ALA A 616 3.80 -1.31 31.68
CA ALA A 616 3.57 -2.73 31.47
C ALA A 616 4.86 -3.55 31.36
N ASP A 617 4.82 -4.79 31.88
CA ASP A 617 5.84 -5.81 31.59
C ASP A 617 5.49 -6.54 30.29
N ILE A 618 6.12 -6.12 29.18
CA ILE A 618 5.89 -6.69 27.85
C ILE A 618 7.09 -7.54 27.46
N LYS A 619 6.87 -8.84 27.24
CA LYS A 619 7.91 -9.81 26.86
C LYS A 619 7.52 -10.52 25.56
N VAL A 620 8.28 -10.30 24.48
CA VAL A 620 8.15 -11.05 23.24
C VAL A 620 8.81 -12.41 23.44
N LEU A 621 8.04 -13.49 23.31
CA LEU A 621 8.46 -14.85 23.61
C LEU A 621 8.81 -15.66 22.36
N SER A 622 8.34 -15.25 21.18
CA SER A 622 8.66 -15.87 19.89
C SER A 622 9.63 -15.00 19.09
N LYS A 623 10.54 -15.62 18.34
CA LYS A 623 11.29 -14.88 17.29
C LYS A 623 10.29 -14.42 16.23
N LEU A 624 10.16 -13.12 16.09
CA LEU A 624 9.29 -12.46 15.11
C LEU A 624 9.80 -12.65 13.68
#